data_81aa38b0a4807836f29a30f475de45c8
#
_entry.id   81aa38b0a4807836f29a30f475de45c8
#
_cell.length_a   1.000
_cell.length_b   1.000
_cell.length_c   1.000
_cell.angle_alpha   90.00
_cell.angle_beta   90.00
_cell.angle_gamma   90.00
#
_symmetry.space_group_name_H-M   'P 1'
#
loop_
_entity.id
_entity.type
_entity.pdbx_description
1 polymer ?
#
loop_
_entity_poly.entity_id
_entity_poly.type
_entity_poly.pdbx_seq_one_letter_code
_entity_poly.pdbx_strand_id
1 'polypeptide(L)'
;MDWTALTLSLHLALWTVAVLLPLSILAGRWLAYGRFRGKGLIEALVMLPLVLPPTVFGFYLLIAFGRNSPVGALWQDLFGGPLVFSFEGLVVASVIFNLPFAIQPAQRGFEAIPVEVREAAATCGLSPWRALWKVDLPLAWPGVMTAMVLTFAHTLGEFGIVLMVGGSIPGETRTIAIAIYDRVQAFDMAGAGTMAAVLVAISFTTIALTSWLSARVGRRLA
;
A
#
# COMPACT_ATOMS: atom_id res chain seq x y z
N MET A 1 18.07 1.85 19.71
CA MET A 1 16.93 1.37 18.87
C MET A 1 15.65 2.03 19.35
N ASP A 2 14.87 2.63 18.46
CA ASP A 2 13.56 3.20 18.78
C ASP A 2 12.45 2.16 18.45
N TRP A 3 12.10 1.37 19.47
CA TRP A 3 11.11 0.30 19.32
C TRP A 3 9.69 0.85 19.10
N THR A 4 9.40 2.03 19.65
CA THR A 4 8.09 2.68 19.46
C THR A 4 7.91 3.09 18.01
N ALA A 5 8.92 3.71 17.41
CA ALA A 5 8.88 4.08 15.98
C ALA A 5 8.82 2.85 15.07
N LEU A 6 9.49 1.74 15.41
CA LEU A 6 9.42 0.49 14.65
C LEU A 6 8.02 -0.13 14.72
N THR A 7 7.45 -0.26 15.92
CA THR A 7 6.10 -0.83 16.08
C THR A 7 5.05 0.01 15.39
N LEU A 8 5.17 1.34 15.45
CA LEU A 8 4.28 2.25 14.74
C LEU A 8 4.38 2.06 13.22
N SER A 9 5.59 1.93 12.67
CA SER A 9 5.78 1.66 11.24
C SER A 9 5.19 0.32 10.81
N LEU A 10 5.34 -0.72 11.63
CA LEU A 10 4.73 -2.03 11.37
C LEU A 10 3.20 -1.95 11.39
N HIS A 11 2.62 -1.24 12.36
CA HIS A 11 1.17 -1.01 12.42
C HIS A 11 0.68 -0.25 11.19
N LEU A 12 1.39 0.81 10.79
CA LEU A 12 1.07 1.58 9.60
C LEU A 12 1.08 0.69 8.35
N ALA A 13 2.13 -0.11 8.16
CA ALA A 13 2.24 -1.00 7.01
C ALA A 13 1.14 -2.08 7.01
N LEU A 14 0.80 -2.66 8.18
CA LEU A 14 -0.26 -3.66 8.29
C LEU A 14 -1.63 -3.06 7.98
N TRP A 15 -1.96 -1.87 8.50
CA TRP A 15 -3.22 -1.20 8.19
C TRP A 15 -3.32 -0.81 6.72
N THR A 16 -2.23 -0.29 6.15
CA THR A 16 -2.18 0.06 4.72
C THR A 16 -2.44 -1.17 3.85
N VAL A 17 -1.79 -2.31 4.14
CA VAL A 17 -2.03 -3.57 3.44
C VAL A 17 -3.45 -4.09 3.67
N ALA A 18 -3.97 -4.04 4.89
CA ALA A 18 -5.32 -4.52 5.21
C ALA A 18 -6.41 -3.76 4.43
N VAL A 19 -6.24 -2.45 4.25
CA VAL A 19 -7.16 -1.62 3.45
C VAL A 19 -6.95 -1.85 1.95
N LEU A 20 -5.69 -1.90 1.49
CA LEU A 20 -5.38 -2.01 0.07
C LEU A 20 -5.58 -3.41 -0.50
N LEU A 21 -5.52 -4.48 0.30
CA LEU A 21 -5.73 -5.84 -0.18
C LEU A 21 -7.11 -6.03 -0.85
N PRO A 22 -8.25 -5.78 -0.18
CA PRO A 22 -9.56 -5.91 -0.83
C PRO A 22 -9.73 -4.91 -1.98
N LEU A 23 -9.22 -3.69 -1.83
CA LEU A 23 -9.28 -2.68 -2.87
C LEU A 23 -8.51 -3.10 -4.13
N SER A 24 -7.30 -3.65 -3.98
CA SER A 24 -6.47 -4.11 -5.09
C SER A 24 -7.07 -5.31 -5.82
N ILE A 25 -7.71 -6.24 -5.10
CA ILE A 25 -8.43 -7.36 -5.70
C ILE A 25 -9.60 -6.85 -6.55
N LEU A 26 -10.44 -5.97 -6.00
CA LEU A 26 -11.62 -5.47 -6.70
C LEU A 26 -11.24 -4.53 -7.85
N ALA A 27 -10.40 -3.53 -7.59
CA ALA A 27 -9.96 -2.56 -8.60
C ALA A 27 -9.06 -3.20 -9.65
N GLY A 28 -8.12 -4.06 -9.25
CA GLY A 28 -7.24 -4.79 -10.16
C GLY A 28 -8.02 -5.69 -11.12
N ARG A 29 -9.01 -6.46 -10.61
CA ARG A 29 -9.90 -7.27 -11.44
C ARG A 29 -10.75 -6.41 -12.37
N TRP A 30 -11.34 -5.33 -11.85
CA TRP A 30 -12.15 -4.42 -12.65
C TRP A 30 -11.34 -3.77 -13.78
N LEU A 31 -10.13 -3.32 -13.49
CA LEU A 31 -9.22 -2.77 -14.51
C LEU A 31 -8.75 -3.85 -15.49
N ALA A 32 -8.41 -5.06 -15.02
CA ALA A 32 -7.96 -6.14 -15.89
C ALA A 32 -9.02 -6.49 -16.97
N TYR A 33 -10.25 -6.58 -16.57
CA TYR A 33 -11.34 -7.07 -17.43
C TYR A 33 -12.23 -5.98 -18.03
N GLY A 34 -12.15 -4.77 -17.47
CA GLY A 34 -12.97 -3.65 -17.92
C GLY A 34 -12.60 -3.18 -19.34
N ARG A 35 -13.63 -3.02 -20.18
CA ARG A 35 -13.53 -2.42 -21.53
C ARG A 35 -14.42 -1.19 -21.56
N PHE A 36 -13.91 -0.05 -21.12
CA PHE A 36 -14.67 1.20 -21.08
C PHE A 36 -13.81 2.39 -21.51
N ARG A 37 -14.49 3.44 -22.00
CA ARG A 37 -13.82 4.71 -22.34
C ARG A 37 -13.26 5.35 -21.06
N GLY A 38 -11.98 5.77 -21.10
CA GLY A 38 -11.33 6.40 -19.95
C GLY A 38 -10.56 5.44 -19.03
N LYS A 39 -10.47 4.13 -19.33
CA LYS A 39 -9.65 3.17 -18.58
C LYS A 39 -8.22 3.67 -18.40
N GLY A 40 -7.56 4.12 -19.47
CA GLY A 40 -6.20 4.64 -19.41
C GLY A 40 -6.04 5.88 -18.52
N LEU A 41 -7.08 6.72 -18.40
CA LEU A 41 -7.05 7.86 -17.48
C LEU A 41 -7.10 7.40 -16.02
N ILE A 42 -7.91 6.39 -15.70
CA ILE A 42 -7.98 5.82 -14.35
C ILE A 42 -6.65 5.15 -13.99
N GLU A 43 -6.08 4.38 -14.92
CA GLU A 43 -4.75 3.79 -14.74
C GLU A 43 -3.67 4.86 -14.52
N ALA A 44 -3.70 5.96 -15.28
CA ALA A 44 -2.80 7.09 -15.09
C ALA A 44 -2.98 7.77 -13.72
N LEU A 45 -4.23 7.94 -13.26
CA LEU A 45 -4.52 8.50 -11.93
C LEU A 45 -4.02 7.59 -10.80
N VAL A 46 -4.20 6.28 -10.94
CA VAL A 46 -3.67 5.30 -9.98
C VAL A 46 -2.14 5.36 -9.93
N MET A 47 -1.49 5.62 -11.08
CA MET A 47 -0.03 5.71 -11.18
C MET A 47 0.55 7.07 -10.75
N LEU A 48 -0.27 8.10 -10.62
CA LEU A 48 0.16 9.47 -10.31
C LEU A 48 1.07 9.58 -9.07
N PRO A 49 0.78 8.88 -7.94
CA PRO A 49 1.63 8.91 -6.77
C PRO A 49 3.07 8.45 -7.03
N LEU A 50 3.28 7.53 -7.99
CA LEU A 50 4.60 6.98 -8.30
C LEU A 50 5.49 8.00 -9.05
N VAL A 51 4.88 8.91 -9.79
CA VAL A 51 5.59 9.90 -10.63
C VAL A 51 5.92 11.16 -9.86
N LEU A 52 5.08 11.52 -8.90
CA LEU A 52 5.28 12.73 -8.10
C LEU A 52 6.33 12.50 -7.00
N PRO A 53 7.21 13.48 -6.73
CA PRO A 53 8.07 13.42 -5.56
C PRO A 53 7.24 13.24 -4.28
N PRO A 54 7.62 12.32 -3.36
CA PRO A 54 6.85 12.02 -2.16
C PRO A 54 6.52 13.24 -1.30
N THR A 55 7.45 14.21 -1.22
CA THR A 55 7.26 15.46 -0.48
C THR A 55 6.23 16.37 -1.14
N VAL A 56 6.20 16.42 -2.48
CA VAL A 56 5.20 17.22 -3.23
C VAL A 56 3.81 16.62 -3.05
N PHE A 57 3.72 15.29 -3.17
CA PHE A 57 2.46 14.59 -2.96
C PHE A 57 1.96 14.75 -1.51
N GLY A 58 2.87 14.59 -0.54
CA GLY A 58 2.58 14.79 0.88
C GLY A 58 2.12 16.22 1.20
N PHE A 59 2.68 17.23 0.54
CA PHE A 59 2.25 18.62 0.68
C PHE A 59 0.80 18.83 0.22
N TYR A 60 0.41 18.25 -0.92
CA TYR A 60 -0.98 18.31 -1.37
C TYR A 60 -1.93 17.57 -0.44
N LEU A 61 -1.52 16.43 0.11
CA LEU A 61 -2.31 15.72 1.12
C LEU A 61 -2.42 16.51 2.43
N LEU A 62 -1.34 17.18 2.86
CA LEU A 62 -1.37 18.05 4.04
C LEU A 62 -2.42 19.15 3.89
N ILE A 63 -2.50 19.78 2.72
CA ILE A 63 -3.53 20.81 2.43
C ILE A 63 -4.92 20.16 2.39
N ALA A 64 -5.06 19.03 1.69
CA ALA A 64 -6.34 18.36 1.52
C ALA A 64 -6.91 17.79 2.83
N PHE A 65 -6.07 17.40 3.78
CA PHE A 65 -6.45 16.87 5.10
C PHE A 65 -6.50 17.95 6.18
N GLY A 66 -6.00 19.15 5.88
CA GLY A 66 -5.99 20.28 6.81
C GLY A 66 -7.40 20.68 7.26
N ARG A 67 -7.52 21.20 8.48
CA ARG A 67 -8.80 21.56 9.12
C ARG A 67 -9.67 22.51 8.28
N ASN A 68 -9.06 23.35 7.48
CA ASN A 68 -9.76 24.32 6.63
C ASN A 68 -10.22 23.73 5.28
N SER A 69 -9.88 22.49 4.98
CA SER A 69 -10.35 21.79 3.79
C SER A 69 -11.70 21.11 4.04
N PRO A 70 -12.51 20.86 2.99
CA PRO A 70 -13.75 20.12 3.14
C PRO A 70 -13.56 18.71 3.70
N VAL A 71 -12.46 18.04 3.33
CA VAL A 71 -12.14 16.67 3.79
C VAL A 71 -11.73 16.69 5.26
N GLY A 72 -10.83 17.60 5.65
CA GLY A 72 -10.39 17.70 7.04
C GLY A 72 -11.48 18.19 7.99
N ALA A 73 -12.34 19.10 7.54
CA ALA A 73 -13.51 19.56 8.31
C ALA A 73 -14.51 18.40 8.53
N LEU A 74 -14.87 17.67 7.46
CA LEU A 74 -15.77 16.52 7.54
C LEU A 74 -15.20 15.44 8.47
N TRP A 75 -13.90 15.16 8.38
CA TRP A 75 -13.25 14.21 9.27
C TRP A 75 -13.36 14.63 10.74
N GLN A 76 -13.10 15.89 11.02
CA GLN A 76 -13.17 16.43 12.38
C GLN A 76 -14.59 16.39 12.95
N ASP A 77 -15.60 16.65 12.13
CA ASP A 77 -17.01 16.58 12.54
C ASP A 77 -17.44 15.13 12.86
N LEU A 78 -16.90 14.15 12.12
CA LEU A 78 -17.24 12.74 12.31
C LEU A 78 -16.46 12.06 13.46
N PHE A 79 -15.17 12.40 13.61
CA PHE A 79 -14.25 11.68 14.51
C PHE A 79 -13.73 12.53 15.69
N GLY A 80 -14.02 13.84 15.72
CA GLY A 80 -13.69 14.73 16.82
C GLY A 80 -12.22 15.18 16.91
N GLY A 81 -11.35 14.75 15.98
CA GLY A 81 -9.92 15.07 15.95
C GLY A 81 -9.42 15.49 14.58
N PRO A 82 -8.23 16.09 14.47
CA PRO A 82 -7.65 16.45 13.17
C PRO A 82 -7.19 15.20 12.42
N LEU A 83 -7.33 15.20 11.08
CA LEU A 83 -6.81 14.13 10.24
C LEU A 83 -5.29 14.26 10.04
N VAL A 84 -4.77 15.50 9.89
CA VAL A 84 -3.32 15.76 9.87
C VAL A 84 -2.71 15.55 11.25
N PHE A 85 -1.45 15.13 11.28
CA PHE A 85 -0.70 14.87 12.51
C PHE A 85 -1.33 13.81 13.43
N SER A 86 -2.07 12.85 12.83
CA SER A 86 -2.66 11.70 13.49
C SER A 86 -2.24 10.39 12.82
N PHE A 87 -2.35 9.27 13.52
CA PHE A 87 -2.07 7.94 12.95
C PHE A 87 -3.04 7.61 11.82
N GLU A 88 -4.32 7.96 11.97
CA GLU A 88 -5.36 7.77 10.97
C GLU A 88 -5.03 8.53 9.68
N GLY A 89 -4.54 9.75 9.80
CA GLY A 89 -4.06 10.55 8.67
C GLY A 89 -2.89 9.92 7.95
N LEU A 90 -1.95 9.29 8.70
CA LEU A 90 -0.87 8.52 8.10
C LEU A 90 -1.40 7.31 7.33
N VAL A 91 -2.36 6.56 7.89
CA VAL A 91 -2.95 5.40 7.21
C VAL A 91 -3.62 5.83 5.90
N VAL A 92 -4.45 6.89 5.93
CA VAL A 92 -5.11 7.40 4.72
C VAL A 92 -4.09 7.88 3.68
N ALA A 93 -3.08 8.62 4.09
CA ALA A 93 -2.01 9.09 3.21
C ALA A 93 -1.24 7.92 2.59
N SER A 94 -0.84 6.92 3.40
CA SER A 94 -0.14 5.72 2.93
C SER A 94 -1.01 4.88 2.00
N VAL A 95 -2.31 4.73 2.28
CA VAL A 95 -3.23 4.03 1.37
C VAL A 95 -3.25 4.70 0.00
N ILE A 96 -3.41 6.02 -0.06
CA ILE A 96 -3.48 6.75 -1.33
C ILE A 96 -2.14 6.64 -2.09
N PHE A 97 -1.02 6.79 -1.38
CA PHE A 97 0.31 6.74 -2.00
C PHE A 97 0.69 5.35 -2.50
N ASN A 98 0.22 4.31 -1.82
CA ASN A 98 0.51 2.92 -2.17
C ASN A 98 -0.48 2.31 -3.17
N LEU A 99 -1.48 3.06 -3.68
CA LEU A 99 -2.40 2.57 -4.71
C LEU A 99 -1.71 1.90 -5.90
N PRO A 100 -0.64 2.49 -6.51
CA PRO A 100 0.04 1.86 -7.63
C PRO A 100 0.70 0.52 -7.26
N PHE A 101 1.31 0.43 -6.08
CA PHE A 101 1.98 -0.78 -5.62
C PHE A 101 1.00 -1.92 -5.29
N ALA A 102 -0.24 -1.59 -4.93
CA ALA A 102 -1.28 -2.56 -4.65
C ALA A 102 -2.06 -2.96 -5.92
N ILE A 103 -2.53 -1.99 -6.71
CA ILE A 103 -3.45 -2.24 -7.82
C ILE A 103 -2.72 -2.84 -9.02
N GLN A 104 -1.55 -2.32 -9.40
CA GLN A 104 -0.88 -2.73 -10.64
C GLN A 104 -0.45 -4.21 -10.64
N PRO A 105 0.22 -4.75 -9.60
CA PRO A 105 0.58 -6.18 -9.60
C PRO A 105 -0.66 -7.09 -9.51
N ALA A 106 -1.70 -6.68 -8.80
CA ALA A 106 -2.96 -7.41 -8.74
C ALA A 106 -3.64 -7.44 -10.13
N GLN A 107 -3.72 -6.29 -10.81
CA GLN A 107 -4.23 -6.19 -12.17
C GLN A 107 -3.48 -7.13 -13.13
N ARG A 108 -2.14 -7.10 -13.09
CA ARG A 108 -1.32 -8.01 -13.92
C ARG A 108 -1.57 -9.48 -13.61
N GLY A 109 -1.82 -9.83 -12.34
CA GLY A 109 -2.20 -11.17 -11.94
C GLY A 109 -3.53 -11.61 -12.57
N PHE A 110 -4.53 -10.73 -12.62
CA PHE A 110 -5.81 -11.03 -13.29
C PHE A 110 -5.68 -11.04 -14.82
N GLU A 111 -4.90 -10.15 -15.43
CA GLU A 111 -4.65 -10.12 -16.87
C GLU A 111 -3.94 -11.37 -17.39
N ALA A 112 -3.16 -12.03 -16.54
CA ALA A 112 -2.46 -13.27 -16.89
C ALA A 112 -3.39 -14.50 -17.01
N ILE A 113 -4.65 -14.40 -16.56
CA ILE A 113 -5.63 -15.49 -16.66
C ILE A 113 -6.14 -15.59 -18.10
N PRO A 114 -5.97 -16.76 -18.78
CA PRO A 114 -6.46 -16.97 -20.14
C PRO A 114 -7.96 -16.71 -20.24
N VAL A 115 -8.38 -16.10 -21.36
CA VAL A 115 -9.79 -15.77 -21.59
C VAL A 115 -10.67 -17.04 -21.63
N GLU A 116 -10.13 -18.13 -22.14
CA GLU A 116 -10.79 -19.45 -22.24
C GLU A 116 -11.23 -19.99 -20.88
N VAL A 117 -10.39 -19.80 -19.85
CA VAL A 117 -10.70 -20.20 -18.46
C VAL A 117 -11.91 -19.42 -17.94
N ARG A 118 -11.99 -18.15 -18.24
CA ARG A 118 -13.10 -17.28 -17.82
C ARG A 118 -14.38 -17.60 -18.57
N GLU A 119 -14.29 -17.87 -19.87
CA GLU A 119 -15.42 -18.31 -20.70
C GLU A 119 -15.95 -19.66 -20.23
N ALA A 120 -15.06 -20.62 -19.93
CA ALA A 120 -15.44 -21.90 -19.35
C ALA A 120 -16.15 -21.73 -17.99
N ALA A 121 -15.67 -20.86 -17.13
CA ALA A 121 -16.33 -20.57 -15.86
C ALA A 121 -17.76 -20.00 -16.06
N ALA A 122 -17.92 -19.10 -17.05
CA ALA A 122 -19.24 -18.54 -17.40
C ALA A 122 -20.17 -19.62 -17.98
N THR A 123 -19.67 -20.50 -18.87
CA THR A 123 -20.43 -21.63 -19.44
C THR A 123 -20.87 -22.61 -18.36
N CYS A 124 -20.07 -22.80 -17.30
CA CYS A 124 -20.46 -23.60 -16.12
C CYS A 124 -21.47 -22.89 -15.21
N GLY A 125 -22.00 -21.72 -15.58
CA GLY A 125 -23.03 -20.99 -14.83
C GLY A 125 -22.50 -20.28 -13.57
N LEU A 126 -21.20 -20.03 -13.45
CA LEU A 126 -20.64 -19.28 -12.33
C LEU A 126 -21.02 -17.80 -12.45
N SER A 127 -21.67 -17.24 -11.42
CA SER A 127 -21.87 -15.82 -11.33
C SER A 127 -20.53 -15.07 -11.22
N PRO A 128 -20.43 -13.78 -11.62
CA PRO A 128 -19.16 -13.02 -11.55
C PRO A 128 -18.51 -13.02 -10.18
N TRP A 129 -19.30 -13.02 -9.11
CA TRP A 129 -18.82 -13.07 -7.73
C TRP A 129 -18.26 -14.45 -7.36
N ARG A 130 -18.96 -15.50 -7.78
CA ARG A 130 -18.46 -16.90 -7.57
C ARG A 130 -17.22 -17.16 -8.41
N ALA A 131 -17.16 -16.66 -9.64
CA ALA A 131 -15.98 -16.73 -10.50
C ALA A 131 -14.78 -16.01 -9.86
N LEU A 132 -14.97 -14.82 -9.25
CA LEU A 132 -13.91 -14.12 -8.52
C LEU A 132 -13.26 -15.04 -7.46
N TRP A 133 -14.06 -15.65 -6.59
CA TRP A 133 -13.51 -16.41 -5.45
C TRP A 133 -13.01 -17.82 -5.83
N LYS A 134 -13.65 -18.48 -6.81
CA LYS A 134 -13.35 -19.87 -7.15
C LYS A 134 -12.35 -20.05 -8.29
N VAL A 135 -12.20 -19.03 -9.14
CA VAL A 135 -11.39 -19.09 -10.35
C VAL A 135 -10.37 -17.97 -10.39
N ASP A 136 -10.85 -16.71 -10.44
CA ASP A 136 -9.99 -15.57 -10.74
C ASP A 136 -8.95 -15.34 -9.62
N LEU A 137 -9.39 -15.28 -8.35
CA LEU A 137 -8.52 -14.99 -7.22
C LEU A 137 -7.47 -16.09 -6.96
N PRO A 138 -7.82 -17.40 -6.99
CA PRO A 138 -6.80 -18.43 -6.89
C PRO A 138 -5.74 -18.37 -7.99
N LEU A 139 -6.12 -18.07 -9.23
CA LEU A 139 -5.19 -17.96 -10.35
C LEU A 139 -4.39 -16.66 -10.33
N ALA A 140 -5.01 -15.53 -9.93
CA ALA A 140 -4.33 -14.25 -9.78
C ALA A 140 -3.53 -14.13 -8.47
N TRP A 141 -3.60 -15.12 -7.57
CA TRP A 141 -3.00 -15.05 -6.24
C TRP A 141 -1.52 -14.63 -6.22
N PRO A 142 -0.65 -15.10 -7.14
CA PRO A 142 0.74 -14.65 -7.16
C PRO A 142 0.88 -13.14 -7.36
N GLY A 143 0.03 -12.54 -8.21
CA GLY A 143 -0.01 -11.08 -8.43
C GLY A 143 -0.52 -10.33 -7.19
N VAL A 144 -1.56 -10.85 -6.53
CA VAL A 144 -2.10 -10.28 -5.28
C VAL A 144 -1.06 -10.35 -4.16
N MET A 145 -0.36 -11.48 -4.01
CA MET A 145 0.74 -11.60 -3.04
C MET A 145 1.86 -10.60 -3.31
N THR A 146 2.24 -10.42 -4.57
CA THR A 146 3.23 -9.41 -4.97
C THR A 146 2.77 -8.00 -4.58
N ALA A 147 1.50 -7.67 -4.82
CA ALA A 147 0.90 -6.40 -4.41
C ALA A 147 1.02 -6.14 -2.91
N MET A 148 0.66 -7.15 -2.09
CA MET A 148 0.74 -7.06 -0.62
C MET A 148 2.16 -6.79 -0.14
N VAL A 149 3.13 -7.52 -0.68
CA VAL A 149 4.54 -7.41 -0.26
C VAL A 149 5.15 -6.10 -0.66
N LEU A 150 4.91 -5.67 -1.90
CA LEU A 150 5.40 -4.37 -2.35
C LEU A 150 4.80 -3.24 -1.53
N THR A 151 3.49 -3.27 -1.27
CA THR A 151 2.81 -2.30 -0.41
C THR A 151 3.41 -2.27 0.99
N PHE A 152 3.57 -3.43 1.62
CA PHE A 152 4.14 -3.53 2.96
C PHE A 152 5.58 -2.99 3.02
N ALA A 153 6.45 -3.46 2.13
CA ALA A 153 7.85 -3.06 2.12
C ALA A 153 8.01 -1.57 1.79
N HIS A 154 7.21 -1.05 0.87
CA HIS A 154 7.22 0.37 0.51
C HIS A 154 6.76 1.24 1.68
N THR A 155 5.64 0.88 2.35
CA THR A 155 5.13 1.63 3.51
C THR A 155 6.13 1.68 4.66
N LEU A 156 6.89 0.60 4.91
CA LEU A 156 7.94 0.61 5.94
C LEU A 156 9.05 1.64 5.67
N GLY A 157 9.36 1.87 4.40
CA GLY A 157 10.39 2.82 3.97
C GLY A 157 9.86 4.23 3.70
N GLU A 158 8.56 4.48 3.83
CA GLU A 158 7.98 5.79 3.58
C GLU A 158 8.52 6.86 4.52
N PHE A 159 9.01 7.95 3.94
CA PHE A 159 9.56 9.09 4.67
C PHE A 159 8.86 10.39 4.31
N GLY A 160 8.91 10.79 3.04
CA GLY A 160 8.49 12.13 2.61
C GLY A 160 7.03 12.45 2.88
N ILE A 161 6.11 11.54 2.57
CA ILE A 161 4.68 11.71 2.82
C ILE A 161 4.37 11.67 4.31
N VAL A 162 4.94 10.68 5.00
CA VAL A 162 4.71 10.50 6.44
C VAL A 162 5.18 11.72 7.21
N LEU A 163 6.34 12.28 6.85
CA LEU A 163 6.84 13.51 7.47
C LEU A 163 5.94 14.72 7.19
N MET A 164 5.43 14.85 5.95
CA MET A 164 4.58 16.00 5.58
C MET A 164 3.20 15.94 6.24
N VAL A 165 2.57 14.77 6.28
CA VAL A 165 1.19 14.62 6.80
C VAL A 165 1.17 14.41 8.31
N GLY A 166 2.15 13.67 8.84
CA GLY A 166 2.20 13.27 10.25
C GLY A 166 3.19 14.05 11.10
N GLY A 167 4.19 14.69 10.50
CA GLY A 167 5.29 15.28 11.25
C GLY A 167 6.15 14.22 11.95
N SER A 168 6.64 14.53 13.17
CA SER A 168 7.50 13.63 13.96
C SER A 168 7.04 13.61 15.42
N ILE A 169 5.81 13.15 15.69
CA ILE A 169 5.24 13.08 17.05
C ILE A 169 5.58 11.70 17.64
N PRO A 170 6.41 11.63 18.71
CA PRO A 170 6.77 10.37 19.33
C PRO A 170 5.54 9.59 19.82
N GLY A 171 5.44 8.32 19.42
CA GLY A 171 4.34 7.43 19.79
C GLY A 171 3.07 7.56 18.94
N GLU A 172 2.93 8.59 18.09
CA GLU A 172 1.75 8.83 17.27
C GLU A 172 2.02 8.79 15.77
N THR A 173 3.05 9.52 15.29
CA THR A 173 3.32 9.66 13.85
C THR A 173 4.78 9.47 13.48
N ARG A 174 5.69 9.38 14.46
CA ARG A 174 7.11 9.20 14.23
C ARG A 174 7.42 7.78 13.81
N THR A 175 7.56 7.55 12.51
CA THR A 175 7.94 6.26 11.94
C THR A 175 9.43 5.98 12.09
N ILE A 176 9.84 4.72 11.83
CA ILE A 176 11.25 4.32 11.89
C ILE A 176 12.10 5.09 10.86
N ALA A 177 11.57 5.40 9.67
CA ALA A 177 12.28 6.18 8.66
C ALA A 177 12.55 7.63 9.16
N ILE A 178 11.58 8.25 9.82
CA ILE A 178 11.75 9.57 10.46
C ILE A 178 12.76 9.47 11.62
N ALA A 179 12.67 8.46 12.46
CA ALA A 179 13.59 8.27 13.57
C ALA A 179 15.03 8.04 13.10
N ILE A 180 15.25 7.34 11.98
CA ILE A 180 16.59 7.22 11.35
C ILE A 180 17.08 8.59 10.90
N TYR A 181 16.24 9.35 10.21
CA TYR A 181 16.58 10.71 9.73
C TYR A 181 16.96 11.64 10.89
N ASP A 182 16.16 11.66 11.97
CA ASP A 182 16.44 12.48 13.16
C ASP A 182 17.80 12.13 13.78
N ARG A 183 18.17 10.84 13.83
CA ARG A 183 19.48 10.42 14.31
C ARG A 183 20.63 10.87 13.43
N VAL A 184 20.44 10.80 12.10
CA VAL A 184 21.44 11.33 11.15
C VAL A 184 21.64 12.84 11.35
N GLN A 185 20.55 13.58 11.53
CA GLN A 185 20.62 15.02 11.80
C GLN A 185 21.29 15.36 13.14
N ALA A 186 21.16 14.47 14.12
CA ALA A 186 21.83 14.55 15.42
C ALA A 186 23.28 14.02 15.42
N PHE A 187 23.83 13.65 14.24
CA PHE A 187 25.16 13.04 14.06
C PHE A 187 25.35 11.70 14.80
N ASP A 188 24.27 11.03 15.23
CA ASP A 188 24.31 9.68 15.80
C ASP A 188 24.27 8.62 14.68
N MET A 189 25.40 8.49 13.97
CA MET A 189 25.51 7.54 12.84
C MET A 189 25.43 6.08 13.28
N ALA A 190 25.87 5.75 14.50
CA ALA A 190 25.81 4.39 15.03
C ALA A 190 24.37 3.99 15.32
N GLY A 191 23.58 4.86 15.95
CA GLY A 191 22.15 4.65 16.20
C GLY A 191 21.36 4.57 14.92
N ALA A 192 21.58 5.48 13.96
CA ALA A 192 20.95 5.46 12.65
C ALA A 192 21.28 4.16 11.89
N GLY A 193 22.55 3.76 11.84
CA GLY A 193 22.99 2.54 11.15
C GLY A 193 22.37 1.27 11.71
N THR A 194 22.25 1.16 13.04
CA THR A 194 21.58 0.01 13.69
C THR A 194 20.09 -0.06 13.29
N MET A 195 19.38 1.06 13.29
CA MET A 195 17.97 1.10 12.94
C MET A 195 17.76 0.81 11.45
N ALA A 196 18.61 1.35 10.58
CA ALA A 196 18.59 1.09 9.15
C ALA A 196 18.85 -0.40 8.83
N ALA A 197 19.82 -1.03 9.51
CA ALA A 197 20.13 -2.46 9.34
C ALA A 197 18.93 -3.36 9.73
N VAL A 198 18.23 -3.04 10.82
CA VAL A 198 17.00 -3.76 11.23
C VAL A 198 15.91 -3.59 10.19
N LEU A 199 15.70 -2.38 9.68
CA LEU A 199 14.68 -2.11 8.64
C LEU A 199 14.98 -2.89 7.35
N VAL A 200 16.24 -2.89 6.90
CA VAL A 200 16.69 -3.68 5.75
C VAL A 200 16.47 -5.17 5.97
N ALA A 201 16.82 -5.70 7.16
CA ALA A 201 16.60 -7.11 7.49
C ALA A 201 15.13 -7.51 7.46
N ILE A 202 14.23 -6.67 8.01
CA ILE A 202 12.78 -6.91 7.98
C ILE A 202 12.27 -6.89 6.54
N SER A 203 12.63 -5.87 5.74
CA SER A 203 12.20 -5.72 4.35
C SER A 203 12.69 -6.89 3.50
N PHE A 204 13.98 -7.26 3.61
CA PHE A 204 14.55 -8.38 2.88
C PHE A 204 13.87 -9.71 3.24
N THR A 205 13.66 -9.96 4.54
CA THR A 205 13.02 -11.19 5.02
C THR A 205 11.58 -11.29 4.51
N THR A 206 10.83 -10.19 4.53
CA THR A 206 9.46 -10.14 4.02
C THR A 206 9.41 -10.45 2.53
N ILE A 207 10.27 -9.82 1.72
CA ILE A 207 10.34 -10.04 0.27
C ILE A 207 10.79 -11.47 -0.03
N ALA A 208 11.82 -11.98 0.63
CA ALA A 208 12.35 -13.32 0.41
C ALA A 208 11.33 -14.41 0.76
N LEU A 209 10.69 -14.29 1.94
CA LEU A 209 9.66 -15.23 2.39
C LEU A 209 8.48 -15.29 1.42
N THR A 210 8.04 -14.14 0.95
CA THR A 210 6.88 -14.08 0.04
C THR A 210 7.20 -14.59 -1.35
N SER A 211 8.39 -14.27 -1.88
CA SER A 211 8.86 -14.83 -3.15
C SER A 211 8.95 -16.35 -3.09
N TRP A 212 9.42 -16.89 -1.98
CA TRP A 212 9.48 -18.34 -1.76
C TRP A 212 8.08 -18.97 -1.65
N LEU A 213 7.15 -18.34 -0.93
CA LEU A 213 5.76 -18.80 -0.82
C LEU A 213 5.05 -18.75 -2.18
N SER A 214 5.18 -17.65 -2.93
CA SER A 214 4.59 -17.50 -4.26
C SER A 214 5.09 -18.58 -5.23
N ALA A 215 6.41 -18.88 -5.22
CA ALA A 215 6.99 -19.93 -6.05
C ALA A 215 6.48 -21.35 -5.67
N ARG A 216 6.11 -21.60 -4.40
CA ARG A 216 5.50 -22.86 -3.99
C ARG A 216 4.04 -22.97 -4.42
N VAL A 217 3.27 -21.91 -4.34
CA VAL A 217 1.87 -21.89 -4.75
C VAL A 217 1.75 -22.01 -6.27
N GLY A 218 2.56 -21.27 -7.03
CA GLY A 218 2.59 -21.38 -8.50
C GLY A 218 2.88 -22.79 -9.01
N ARG A 219 3.79 -23.53 -8.36
CA ARG A 219 4.11 -24.94 -8.69
C ARG A 219 3.00 -25.95 -8.36
N ARG A 220 2.00 -25.60 -7.56
CA ARG A 220 0.86 -26.46 -7.25
C ARG A 220 -0.33 -26.27 -8.20
N LEU A 221 -0.30 -25.18 -8.96
CA LEU A 221 -1.36 -24.78 -9.88
C LEU A 221 -0.97 -25.00 -11.36
N ALA A 222 0.30 -25.29 -11.64
CA ALA A 222 0.82 -25.74 -12.93
C ALA A 222 0.88 -27.27 -12.99
#